data_83063db3eed8f8c7a11b21de57532500
#
_entry.id   83063db3eed8f8c7a11b21de57532500
#
_cell.length_a   1.000
_cell.length_b   1.000
_cell.length_c   1.000
_cell.angle_alpha   90.00
_cell.angle_beta   90.00
_cell.angle_gamma   90.00
#
_symmetry.space_group_name_H-M   'P 1'
#
loop_
_entity.id
_entity.type
_entity.pdbx_description
1 polymer ?
#
loop_
_entity_poly.entity_id
_entity_poly.type
_entity_poly.pdbx_seq_one_letter_code
_entity_poly.pdbx_strand_id
1 'polypeptide(L)'
;MTVCCQVKRKGKHGLSLWSSLSGLVRLRCGALSLCTFVVQHKITYMTNDQSLRHEGEHLLDEIKSLGHELLNESNEPALLPSIYTRRSIRKFVDTPLTGDEVQILLEAGLRAPSSKNKHTTQFVLVEDRPTLDRLSGMRPSGALFLQQVPLGIVVLGSPMECERWIADASLAAGYIQLQAEALGLGSCWADAYGCYTEAGQESAEYVRNVLDIPYQLEVLCILAIGHKAGEAAPRPTETLKWEKIHIGRYQAP
;
A
#
# COMPACT_ATOMS: atom_id res chain seq x y z
N MET A 1 -6.82 -4.89 -13.60
CA MET A 1 -7.68 -4.78 -14.81
C MET A 1 -6.93 -5.35 -16.00
N THR A 2 -7.45 -6.41 -16.56
CA THR A 2 -6.88 -7.05 -17.76
C THR A 2 -7.52 -6.39 -18.97
N VAL A 3 -6.78 -5.50 -19.63
CA VAL A 3 -7.24 -4.90 -20.89
C VAL A 3 -6.98 -5.92 -21.99
N CYS A 4 -8.03 -6.57 -22.45
CA CYS A 4 -8.01 -7.48 -23.58
C CYS A 4 -8.36 -6.68 -24.84
N CYS A 5 -7.36 -6.26 -25.59
CA CYS A 5 -7.59 -5.67 -26.92
C CYS A 5 -7.97 -6.78 -27.90
N GLN A 6 -9.26 -6.90 -28.21
CA GLN A 6 -9.75 -7.72 -29.34
C GLN A 6 -9.85 -6.85 -30.58
N VAL A 7 -8.94 -7.06 -31.53
CA VAL A 7 -9.10 -6.53 -32.88
C VAL A 7 -9.82 -7.58 -33.74
N LYS A 8 -11.11 -7.34 -34.05
CA LYS A 8 -11.87 -8.16 -35.00
C LYS A 8 -11.61 -7.67 -36.42
N ARG A 9 -10.97 -8.47 -37.23
CA ARG A 9 -10.91 -8.28 -38.69
C ARG A 9 -12.08 -8.98 -39.39
N LYS A 10 -12.83 -8.24 -40.21
CA LYS A 10 -13.61 -8.81 -41.32
C LYS A 10 -12.75 -8.65 -42.58
N GLY A 11 -12.17 -9.71 -43.09
CA GLY A 11 -11.49 -9.76 -44.37
C GLY A 11 -11.75 -11.12 -45.03
N LYS A 12 -12.22 -11.12 -46.28
CA LYS A 12 -12.42 -12.30 -47.11
C LYS A 12 -11.05 -12.86 -47.50
N HIS A 13 -10.58 -13.88 -46.89
CA HIS A 13 -9.71 -14.98 -47.32
C HIS A 13 -9.10 -15.61 -46.07
N GLY A 14 -9.48 -16.88 -45.84
CA GLY A 14 -9.11 -17.61 -44.65
C GLY A 14 -7.65 -17.98 -44.61
N LEU A 15 -7.01 -17.59 -43.54
CA LEU A 15 -5.83 -18.23 -42.99
C LEU A 15 -5.86 -17.97 -41.49
N SER A 16 -5.99 -19.06 -40.73
CA SER A 16 -6.04 -19.00 -39.27
C SER A 16 -4.65 -18.68 -38.69
N LEU A 17 -4.46 -17.46 -38.20
CA LEU A 17 -3.27 -16.99 -37.48
C LEU A 17 -3.51 -16.94 -35.96
N TRP A 18 -4.14 -18.01 -35.41
CA TRP A 18 -4.50 -18.05 -33.99
C TRP A 18 -3.53 -18.78 -33.08
N SER A 19 -2.49 -19.40 -33.61
CA SER A 19 -1.64 -20.29 -32.81
C SER A 19 -0.36 -19.66 -32.23
N SER A 20 -0.07 -18.37 -32.47
CA SER A 20 1.20 -17.78 -32.00
C SER A 20 1.06 -16.58 -31.04
N LEU A 21 -0.16 -16.21 -30.63
CA LEU A 21 -0.39 -15.04 -29.75
C LEU A 21 -0.65 -15.37 -28.27
N SER A 22 -0.78 -16.66 -27.92
CA SER A 22 -1.07 -17.07 -26.53
C SER A 22 0.15 -17.07 -25.59
N GLY A 23 1.36 -16.81 -26.11
CA GLY A 23 2.59 -16.88 -25.32
C GLY A 23 3.16 -15.57 -24.79
N LEU A 24 2.62 -14.41 -25.19
CA LEU A 24 3.34 -13.15 -25.00
C LEU A 24 2.59 -12.03 -24.25
N VAL A 25 1.41 -12.28 -23.69
CA VAL A 25 0.68 -11.25 -22.93
C VAL A 25 0.51 -11.69 -21.48
N ARG A 26 1.62 -11.88 -20.78
CA ARG A 26 1.73 -11.71 -19.34
C ARG A 26 2.78 -10.66 -19.03
N LEU A 27 2.49 -9.41 -19.39
CA LEU A 27 3.27 -8.27 -18.91
C LEU A 27 2.48 -7.59 -17.80
N ARG A 28 2.99 -7.75 -16.58
CA ARG A 28 2.58 -6.96 -15.42
C ARG A 28 2.83 -5.48 -15.73
N CYS A 29 1.88 -4.65 -15.34
CA CYS A 29 1.92 -3.20 -15.41
C CYS A 29 3.24 -2.65 -14.79
N GLY A 30 4.14 -2.24 -15.62
CA GLY A 30 5.48 -1.73 -15.27
C GLY A 30 6.34 -1.38 -16.48
N ALA A 31 5.85 -1.63 -17.69
CA ALA A 31 6.65 -1.49 -18.91
C ALA A 31 5.85 -0.89 -20.07
N LEU A 32 5.32 0.32 -19.91
CA LEU A 32 4.84 1.10 -21.07
C LEU A 32 5.92 1.22 -22.16
N SER A 33 7.20 1.35 -21.77
CA SER A 33 8.35 1.36 -22.68
C SER A 33 8.53 0.04 -23.44
N LEU A 34 8.29 -1.11 -22.82
CA LEU A 34 8.36 -2.42 -23.48
C LEU A 34 7.15 -2.68 -24.39
N CYS A 35 5.95 -2.26 -23.99
CA CYS A 35 4.77 -2.31 -24.87
C CYS A 35 4.94 -1.45 -26.12
N THR A 36 5.47 -0.23 -25.98
CA THR A 36 5.74 0.66 -27.12
C THR A 36 6.78 0.05 -28.06
N PHE A 37 7.86 -0.54 -27.52
CA PHE A 37 8.92 -1.17 -28.31
C PHE A 37 8.42 -2.43 -29.05
N VAL A 38 7.63 -3.28 -28.41
CA VAL A 38 7.06 -4.49 -29.03
C VAL A 38 6.02 -4.16 -30.09
N VAL A 39 5.19 -3.13 -29.88
CA VAL A 39 4.22 -2.66 -30.89
C VAL A 39 4.95 -2.04 -32.07
N GLN A 40 5.97 -1.22 -31.85
CA GLN A 40 6.76 -0.58 -32.89
C GLN A 40 7.54 -1.60 -33.74
N HIS A 41 8.12 -2.62 -33.11
CA HIS A 41 8.83 -3.70 -33.83
C HIS A 41 7.88 -4.59 -34.66
N LYS A 42 6.65 -4.85 -34.16
CA LYS A 42 5.63 -5.59 -34.93
C LYS A 42 5.03 -4.81 -36.07
N ILE A 43 4.82 -3.51 -35.91
CA ILE A 43 4.32 -2.65 -36.98
C ILE A 43 5.35 -2.58 -38.14
N THR A 44 6.64 -2.52 -37.85
CA THR A 44 7.72 -2.53 -38.85
C THR A 44 7.79 -3.87 -39.61
N TYR A 45 7.42 -4.99 -38.99
CA TYR A 45 7.49 -6.33 -39.60
C TYR A 45 6.25 -6.71 -40.43
N MET A 46 5.11 -6.04 -40.24
CA MET A 46 3.83 -6.55 -40.79
C MET A 46 3.32 -5.86 -42.05
N THR A 47 3.93 -4.78 -42.56
CA THR A 47 3.24 -4.07 -43.64
C THR A 47 4.15 -3.51 -44.73
N ASN A 48 3.96 -4.07 -45.94
CA ASN A 48 4.17 -3.36 -47.22
C ASN A 48 2.94 -2.50 -47.61
N ASP A 49 1.94 -2.36 -46.73
CA ASP A 49 0.70 -1.64 -46.98
C ASP A 49 0.74 -0.28 -46.24
N GLN A 50 0.76 0.82 -47.02
CA GLN A 50 0.85 2.17 -46.50
C GLN A 50 -0.35 2.59 -45.63
N SER A 51 -1.56 2.03 -45.88
CA SER A 51 -2.76 2.36 -45.09
C SER A 51 -2.68 1.83 -43.69
N LEU A 52 -2.13 0.64 -43.50
CA LEU A 52 -1.93 0.02 -42.19
C LEU A 52 -0.78 0.63 -41.40
N ARG A 53 0.20 1.29 -42.07
CA ARG A 53 1.22 2.06 -41.36
C ARG A 53 0.63 3.30 -40.71
N HIS A 54 -0.21 4.03 -41.44
CA HIS A 54 -0.82 5.26 -40.91
C HIS A 54 -1.75 5.01 -39.72
N GLU A 55 -2.55 3.96 -39.78
CA GLU A 55 -3.36 3.54 -38.61
C GLU A 55 -2.49 3.10 -37.42
N GLY A 56 -1.38 2.42 -37.70
CA GLY A 56 -0.43 1.98 -36.66
C GLY A 56 0.32 3.16 -36.00
N GLU A 57 0.68 4.18 -36.76
CA GLU A 57 1.31 5.41 -36.24
C GLU A 57 0.33 6.21 -35.38
N HIS A 58 -0.91 6.37 -35.84
CA HIS A 58 -1.96 7.03 -35.05
C HIS A 58 -2.23 6.34 -33.75
N LEU A 59 -2.32 5.01 -33.74
CA LEU A 59 -2.51 4.21 -32.51
C LEU A 59 -1.31 4.33 -31.54
N LEU A 60 -0.09 4.42 -32.09
CA LEU A 60 1.13 4.66 -31.30
C LEU A 60 1.13 6.04 -30.65
N ASP A 61 0.66 7.05 -31.34
CA ASP A 61 0.57 8.40 -30.79
C ASP A 61 -0.55 8.54 -29.77
N GLU A 62 -1.68 7.86 -29.95
CA GLU A 62 -2.70 7.73 -28.90
C GLU A 62 -2.17 7.00 -27.65
N ILE A 63 -1.44 5.89 -27.82
CA ILE A 63 -0.83 5.17 -26.69
C ILE A 63 0.22 6.02 -25.98
N LYS A 64 1.00 6.82 -26.73
CA LYS A 64 1.96 7.76 -26.13
C LYS A 64 1.25 8.88 -25.38
N SER A 65 0.18 9.45 -25.96
CA SER A 65 -0.63 10.50 -25.33
C SER A 65 -1.28 10.00 -24.04
N LEU A 66 -1.90 8.82 -24.05
CA LEU A 66 -2.45 8.16 -22.85
C LEU A 66 -1.35 7.80 -21.85
N GLY A 67 -0.17 7.41 -22.31
CA GLY A 67 0.99 7.15 -21.47
C GLY A 67 1.54 8.41 -20.81
N HIS A 68 1.48 9.56 -21.49
CA HIS A 68 1.88 10.87 -20.93
C HIS A 68 0.88 11.38 -19.88
N GLU A 69 -0.42 11.10 -20.02
CA GLU A 69 -1.43 11.42 -19.00
C GLU A 69 -1.30 10.55 -17.75
N LEU A 70 -0.79 9.30 -17.91
CA LEU A 70 -0.61 8.36 -16.81
C LEU A 70 0.76 8.46 -16.13
N LEU A 71 1.76 9.00 -16.80
CA LEU A 71 3.08 9.32 -16.27
C LEU A 71 3.13 10.83 -16.11
N ASN A 72 3.21 11.32 -14.86
CA ASN A 72 3.51 12.73 -14.62
C ASN A 72 4.59 13.20 -15.60
N GLU A 73 4.41 14.38 -16.18
CA GLU A 73 5.21 14.98 -17.26
C GLU A 73 6.73 15.10 -17.00
N SER A 74 7.22 14.69 -15.85
CA SER A 74 8.65 14.57 -15.55
C SER A 74 9.07 13.11 -15.58
N ASN A 75 9.97 12.75 -16.48
CA ASN A 75 10.72 11.48 -16.48
C ASN A 75 11.66 11.35 -15.28
N GLU A 76 11.46 12.15 -14.23
CA GLU A 76 12.28 12.15 -13.04
C GLU A 76 11.76 11.11 -12.03
N PRO A 77 12.68 10.38 -11.39
CA PRO A 77 12.31 9.44 -10.34
C PRO A 77 11.58 10.18 -9.21
N ALA A 78 10.35 9.77 -8.93
CA ALA A 78 9.51 10.40 -7.93
C ALA A 78 9.21 9.43 -6.78
N LEU A 79 8.93 9.99 -5.61
CA LEU A 79 8.40 9.21 -4.49
C LEU A 79 7.03 8.63 -4.84
N LEU A 80 6.71 7.44 -4.29
CA LEU A 80 5.35 6.94 -4.34
C LEU A 80 4.40 7.98 -3.71
N PRO A 81 3.28 8.31 -4.35
CA PRO A 81 2.36 9.33 -3.85
C PRO A 81 1.96 9.12 -2.38
N SER A 82 1.69 7.88 -1.98
CA SER A 82 1.33 7.55 -0.60
C SER A 82 2.46 7.84 0.42
N ILE A 83 3.73 7.79 0.03
CA ILE A 83 4.84 8.17 0.91
C ILE A 83 4.87 9.69 1.10
N TYR A 84 4.60 10.44 0.02
CA TYR A 84 4.62 11.90 0.04
C TYR A 84 3.43 12.48 0.81
N THR A 85 2.23 11.96 0.57
CA THR A 85 0.97 12.53 1.10
C THR A 85 0.61 12.03 2.49
N ARG A 86 1.04 10.81 2.88
CA ARG A 86 0.63 10.20 4.15
C ARG A 86 0.90 11.07 5.37
N ARG A 87 -0.14 11.23 6.18
CA ARG A 87 -0.09 11.90 7.49
C ARG A 87 -0.80 11.06 8.56
N SER A 88 -0.49 11.31 9.81
CA SER A 88 -1.22 10.73 10.95
C SER A 88 -2.56 11.42 11.11
N ILE A 89 -3.64 10.76 10.70
CA ILE A 89 -5.01 11.23 10.78
C ILE A 89 -5.64 10.71 12.08
N ARG A 90 -6.24 11.60 12.86
CA ARG A 90 -6.87 11.29 14.16
C ARG A 90 -8.35 11.67 14.23
N LYS A 91 -8.91 12.18 13.14
CA LYS A 91 -10.31 12.48 12.99
C LYS A 91 -10.86 11.73 11.80
N PHE A 92 -11.88 10.94 12.03
CA PHE A 92 -12.45 10.05 11.04
C PHE A 92 -13.94 10.32 10.88
N VAL A 93 -14.47 10.01 9.69
CA VAL A 93 -15.92 9.98 9.44
C VAL A 93 -16.42 8.64 10.00
N ASP A 94 -17.59 8.64 10.61
CA ASP A 94 -18.23 7.44 11.13
C ASP A 94 -18.91 6.64 9.99
N THR A 95 -18.07 6.14 9.09
CA THR A 95 -18.48 5.31 7.95
C THR A 95 -17.62 4.04 8.00
N PRO A 96 -18.23 2.86 8.07
CA PRO A 96 -17.50 1.59 8.01
C PRO A 96 -16.67 1.47 6.73
N LEU A 97 -15.56 0.76 6.79
CA LEU A 97 -14.82 0.35 5.61
C LEU A 97 -15.55 -0.78 4.88
N THR A 98 -15.38 -0.84 3.58
CA THR A 98 -15.86 -1.97 2.79
C THR A 98 -14.99 -3.20 3.01
N GLY A 99 -15.54 -4.40 2.80
CA GLY A 99 -14.77 -5.64 2.89
C GLY A 99 -13.56 -5.67 1.96
N ASP A 100 -13.68 -5.08 0.76
CA ASP A 100 -12.58 -5.00 -0.21
C ASP A 100 -11.45 -4.09 0.29
N GLU A 101 -11.77 -2.94 0.90
CA GLU A 101 -10.77 -2.05 1.51
C GLU A 101 -10.02 -2.77 2.63
N VAL A 102 -10.75 -3.44 3.52
CA VAL A 102 -10.15 -4.21 4.63
C VAL A 102 -9.24 -5.32 4.09
N GLN A 103 -9.70 -6.06 3.08
CA GLN A 103 -8.91 -7.12 2.46
C GLN A 103 -7.60 -6.59 1.86
N ILE A 104 -7.64 -5.49 1.13
CA ILE A 104 -6.47 -4.86 0.51
C ILE A 104 -5.47 -4.38 1.57
N LEU A 105 -5.96 -3.80 2.67
CA LEU A 105 -5.13 -3.38 3.80
C LEU A 105 -4.39 -4.56 4.44
N LEU A 106 -5.10 -5.65 4.71
CA LEU A 106 -4.50 -6.85 5.28
C LEU A 106 -3.52 -7.52 4.32
N GLU A 107 -3.84 -7.58 3.04
CA GLU A 107 -2.92 -8.09 2.02
C GLU A 107 -1.61 -7.30 2.00
N ALA A 108 -1.66 -5.97 2.12
CA ALA A 108 -0.46 -5.15 2.20
C ALA A 108 0.39 -5.52 3.43
N GLY A 109 -0.23 -5.70 4.60
CA GLY A 109 0.47 -6.13 5.82
C GLY A 109 1.10 -7.53 5.69
N LEU A 110 0.35 -8.48 5.12
CA LEU A 110 0.83 -9.86 4.90
C LEU A 110 1.96 -9.96 3.86
N ARG A 111 2.04 -8.99 2.94
CA ARG A 111 3.12 -8.91 1.93
C ARG A 111 4.38 -8.22 2.44
N ALA A 112 4.38 -7.69 3.65
CA ALA A 112 5.58 -7.06 4.21
C ALA A 112 6.72 -8.09 4.34
N PRO A 113 7.98 -7.69 4.09
CA PRO A 113 9.11 -8.57 4.31
C PRO A 113 9.27 -8.89 5.79
N SER A 114 9.81 -10.05 6.08
CA SER A 114 10.06 -10.50 7.45
C SER A 114 11.43 -11.15 7.61
N SER A 115 11.98 -11.09 8.81
CA SER A 115 13.25 -11.70 9.17
C SER A 115 13.26 -13.21 8.88
N LYS A 116 14.24 -13.66 8.11
CA LYS A 116 14.38 -15.06 7.70
C LYS A 116 13.13 -15.63 7.00
N ASN A 117 12.30 -14.73 6.40
CA ASN A 117 11.04 -15.08 5.73
C ASN A 117 10.05 -15.87 6.63
N LYS A 118 10.02 -15.54 7.92
CA LYS A 118 9.21 -16.28 8.92
C LYS A 118 7.73 -15.88 8.94
N HIS A 119 7.40 -14.65 8.55
CA HIS A 119 6.03 -14.10 8.51
C HIS A 119 5.24 -14.35 9.81
N THR A 120 5.85 -14.03 10.96
CA THR A 120 5.25 -14.26 12.28
C THR A 120 4.29 -13.16 12.74
N THR A 121 4.18 -12.07 11.97
CA THR A 121 3.26 -10.96 12.26
C THR A 121 1.81 -11.41 12.07
N GLN A 122 0.95 -11.08 13.04
CA GLN A 122 -0.47 -11.38 13.03
C GLN A 122 -1.28 -10.11 13.25
N PHE A 123 -2.56 -10.13 12.88
CA PHE A 123 -3.46 -9.00 12.99
C PHE A 123 -4.77 -9.40 13.65
N VAL A 124 -5.28 -8.54 14.57
CA VAL A 124 -6.65 -8.62 15.06
C VAL A 124 -7.39 -7.37 14.59
N LEU A 125 -8.53 -7.58 13.94
CA LEU A 125 -9.40 -6.51 13.49
C LEU A 125 -10.46 -6.23 14.54
N VAL A 126 -10.68 -4.95 14.83
CA VAL A 126 -11.67 -4.49 15.80
C VAL A 126 -12.51 -3.40 15.13
N GLU A 127 -13.78 -3.69 14.90
CA GLU A 127 -14.78 -2.75 14.37
C GLU A 127 -15.84 -2.41 15.43
N ASP A 128 -15.91 -3.24 16.48
CA ASP A 128 -16.87 -3.09 17.56
C ASP A 128 -16.57 -1.85 18.40
N ARG A 129 -17.51 -0.90 18.43
CA ARG A 129 -17.35 0.38 19.11
C ARG A 129 -17.05 0.24 20.62
N PRO A 130 -17.79 -0.57 21.40
CA PRO A 130 -17.47 -0.78 22.81
C PRO A 130 -16.04 -1.30 23.05
N THR A 131 -15.55 -2.17 22.18
CA THR A 131 -14.17 -2.67 22.28
C THR A 131 -13.14 -1.59 21.92
N LEU A 132 -13.39 -0.80 20.85
CA LEU A 132 -12.54 0.36 20.50
C LEU A 132 -12.49 1.40 21.63
N ASP A 133 -13.62 1.67 22.29
CA ASP A 133 -13.67 2.56 23.45
C ASP A 133 -12.80 2.02 24.61
N ARG A 134 -12.86 0.74 24.91
CA ARG A 134 -11.98 0.10 25.90
C ARG A 134 -10.52 0.24 25.49
N LEU A 135 -10.18 -0.07 24.25
CA LEU A 135 -8.81 0.00 23.74
C LEU A 135 -8.24 1.42 23.78
N SER A 136 -9.08 2.47 23.68
CA SER A 136 -8.63 3.86 23.81
C SER A 136 -8.01 4.16 25.19
N GLY A 137 -8.40 3.42 26.21
CA GLY A 137 -7.85 3.48 27.56
C GLY A 137 -6.45 2.88 27.74
N MET A 138 -5.87 2.27 26.71
CA MET A 138 -4.54 1.68 26.78
C MET A 138 -3.44 2.71 27.05
N ARG A 139 -3.72 4.01 26.85
CA ARG A 139 -2.79 5.10 27.15
C ARG A 139 -3.52 6.31 27.73
N PRO A 140 -2.92 7.07 28.65
CA PRO A 140 -3.50 8.31 29.18
C PRO A 140 -3.71 9.37 28.08
N SER A 141 -2.85 9.35 27.06
CA SER A 141 -2.95 10.21 25.88
C SER A 141 -2.40 9.46 24.65
N GLY A 142 -2.81 9.87 23.45
CA GLY A 142 -2.30 9.30 22.20
C GLY A 142 -3.02 8.07 21.67
N ALA A 143 -4.10 7.61 22.35
CA ALA A 143 -4.97 6.54 21.88
C ALA A 143 -6.46 6.94 21.83
N LEU A 144 -6.84 8.10 22.35
CA LEU A 144 -8.24 8.56 22.43
C LEU A 144 -8.95 8.62 21.06
N PHE A 145 -8.22 8.77 19.96
CA PHE A 145 -8.79 8.76 18.62
C PHE A 145 -9.37 7.40 18.22
N LEU A 146 -9.03 6.31 18.94
CA LEU A 146 -9.64 4.98 18.73
C LEU A 146 -11.15 4.99 19.01
N GLN A 147 -11.65 5.90 19.84
CA GLN A 147 -13.08 6.05 20.10
C GLN A 147 -13.90 6.47 18.88
N GLN A 148 -13.26 7.06 17.88
CA GLN A 148 -13.92 7.63 16.70
C GLN A 148 -13.56 6.93 15.39
N VAL A 149 -12.81 5.83 15.47
CA VAL A 149 -12.37 5.13 14.27
C VAL A 149 -13.32 3.99 13.92
N PRO A 150 -13.62 3.75 12.62
CA PRO A 150 -14.45 2.60 12.23
C PRO A 150 -13.69 1.27 12.29
N LEU A 151 -12.34 1.28 12.18
CA LEU A 151 -11.53 0.07 12.21
C LEU A 151 -10.24 0.30 12.98
N GLY A 152 -9.98 -0.57 13.98
CA GLY A 152 -8.68 -0.75 14.61
C GLY A 152 -8.02 -2.04 14.11
N ILE A 153 -6.79 -1.97 13.60
CA ILE A 153 -5.98 -3.15 13.29
C ILE A 153 -4.89 -3.27 14.35
N VAL A 154 -5.02 -4.27 15.23
CA VAL A 154 -4.01 -4.58 16.24
C VAL A 154 -2.91 -5.40 15.60
N VAL A 155 -1.67 -4.92 15.69
CA VAL A 155 -0.51 -5.55 15.07
C VAL A 155 0.26 -6.33 16.14
N LEU A 156 0.40 -7.63 15.91
CA LEU A 156 0.98 -8.58 16.84
C LEU A 156 2.27 -9.19 16.27
N GLY A 157 3.17 -9.56 17.16
CA GLY A 157 4.34 -10.36 16.83
C GLY A 157 4.55 -11.51 17.80
N SER A 158 5.38 -12.50 17.40
CA SER A 158 5.76 -13.64 18.24
C SER A 158 7.25 -13.54 18.61
N PRO A 159 7.59 -13.03 19.80
CA PRO A 159 8.99 -12.97 20.26
C PRO A 159 9.66 -14.35 20.32
N MET A 160 8.89 -15.37 20.62
CA MET A 160 9.39 -16.75 20.73
C MET A 160 9.78 -17.35 19.36
N GLU A 161 9.10 -16.95 18.30
CA GLU A 161 9.37 -17.44 16.95
C GLU A 161 10.39 -16.57 16.21
N CYS A 162 10.39 -15.26 16.47
CA CYS A 162 11.27 -14.31 15.81
C CYS A 162 11.73 -13.22 16.79
N GLU A 163 13.01 -13.20 17.11
CA GLU A 163 13.64 -12.16 17.91
C GLU A 163 13.57 -10.75 17.30
N ARG A 164 13.32 -10.67 15.98
CA ARG A 164 13.17 -9.41 15.22
C ARG A 164 11.71 -9.01 15.03
N TRP A 165 10.80 -9.61 15.80
CA TRP A 165 9.36 -9.42 15.65
C TRP A 165 8.92 -7.93 15.64
N ILE A 166 9.58 -7.07 16.41
CA ILE A 166 9.27 -5.61 16.40
C ILE A 166 9.54 -5.01 15.03
N ALA A 167 10.69 -5.34 14.41
CA ALA A 167 11.02 -4.82 13.08
C ALA A 167 10.04 -5.34 12.03
N ASP A 168 9.76 -6.64 12.05
CA ASP A 168 8.84 -7.30 11.11
C ASP A 168 7.42 -6.72 11.24
N ALA A 169 6.91 -6.62 12.46
CA ALA A 169 5.59 -6.06 12.74
C ALA A 169 5.50 -4.55 12.40
N SER A 170 6.59 -3.79 12.60
CA SER A 170 6.66 -2.38 12.23
C SER A 170 6.62 -2.18 10.71
N LEU A 171 7.30 -3.04 9.94
CA LEU A 171 7.24 -3.01 8.48
C LEU A 171 5.82 -3.33 7.99
N ALA A 172 5.18 -4.35 8.55
CA ALA A 172 3.81 -4.71 8.19
C ALA A 172 2.84 -3.57 8.48
N ALA A 173 2.94 -2.94 9.66
CA ALA A 173 2.15 -1.77 10.01
C ALA A 173 2.40 -0.59 9.06
N GLY A 174 3.65 -0.35 8.67
CA GLY A 174 4.02 0.68 7.69
C GLY A 174 3.40 0.42 6.31
N TYR A 175 3.40 -0.83 5.83
CA TYR A 175 2.77 -1.22 4.56
C TYR A 175 1.26 -0.99 4.59
N ILE A 176 0.59 -1.35 5.69
CA ILE A 176 -0.85 -1.07 5.88
C ILE A 176 -1.12 0.43 5.83
N GLN A 177 -0.31 1.26 6.50
CA GLN A 177 -0.49 2.71 6.50
C GLN A 177 -0.29 3.35 5.11
N LEU A 178 0.70 2.87 4.34
CA LEU A 178 0.92 3.33 2.96
C LEU A 178 -0.22 2.92 2.05
N GLN A 179 -0.73 1.70 2.23
CA GLN A 179 -1.87 1.20 1.47
C GLN A 179 -3.16 1.95 1.83
N ALA A 180 -3.38 2.28 3.11
CA ALA A 180 -4.51 3.11 3.55
C ALA A 180 -4.49 4.48 2.84
N GLU A 181 -3.33 5.15 2.80
CA GLU A 181 -3.18 6.41 2.07
C GLU A 181 -3.46 6.25 0.57
N ALA A 182 -2.98 5.17 -0.06
CA ALA A 182 -3.23 4.89 -1.48
C ALA A 182 -4.72 4.64 -1.79
N LEU A 183 -5.50 4.17 -0.80
CA LEU A 183 -6.96 4.03 -0.89
C LEU A 183 -7.71 5.34 -0.55
N GLY A 184 -7.01 6.44 -0.24
CA GLY A 184 -7.63 7.69 0.22
C GLY A 184 -8.07 7.66 1.68
N LEU A 185 -7.78 6.58 2.41
CA LEU A 185 -8.10 6.44 3.83
C LEU A 185 -7.07 7.17 4.71
N GLY A 186 -7.51 7.58 5.89
CA GLY A 186 -6.64 8.06 6.95
C GLY A 186 -6.16 6.93 7.85
N SER A 187 -4.93 7.07 8.37
CA SER A 187 -4.42 6.14 9.39
C SER A 187 -3.66 6.88 10.50
N CYS A 188 -3.68 6.28 11.70
CA CYS A 188 -2.85 6.73 12.80
C CYS A 188 -2.36 5.53 13.63
N TRP A 189 -1.08 5.59 13.99
CA TRP A 189 -0.44 4.62 14.88
C TRP A 189 -0.68 4.98 16.34
N ALA A 190 -1.18 4.04 17.13
CA ALA A 190 -1.25 4.10 18.58
C ALA A 190 -0.32 3.04 19.18
N ASP A 191 0.79 3.49 19.81
CA ASP A 191 1.74 2.57 20.43
C ASP A 191 1.12 1.82 21.60
N ALA A 192 1.42 0.53 21.69
CA ALA A 192 1.13 -0.32 22.85
C ALA A 192 2.42 -0.83 23.51
N TYR A 193 3.38 -1.31 22.72
CA TYR A 193 4.63 -1.86 23.24
C TYR A 193 5.47 -0.78 23.94
N GLY A 194 5.93 -1.10 25.17
CA GLY A 194 6.72 -0.17 25.97
C GLY A 194 5.95 1.05 26.48
N CYS A 195 4.63 1.04 26.39
CA CYS A 195 3.74 2.09 26.91
C CYS A 195 2.95 1.59 28.12
N TYR A 196 2.34 2.54 28.85
CA TYR A 196 1.60 2.24 30.07
C TYR A 196 0.25 2.96 30.08
N THR A 197 -0.74 2.32 30.72
CA THR A 197 -2.04 2.91 31.05
C THR A 197 -1.88 3.98 32.15
N GLU A 198 -2.93 4.73 32.41
CA GLU A 198 -2.96 5.68 33.53
C GLU A 198 -2.75 4.98 34.89
N ALA A 199 -3.20 3.74 35.02
CA ALA A 199 -3.03 2.91 36.23
C ALA A 199 -1.66 2.25 36.35
N GLY A 200 -0.73 2.47 35.38
CA GLY A 200 0.61 1.91 35.37
C GLY A 200 0.72 0.48 34.88
N GLN A 201 -0.34 -0.11 34.31
CA GLN A 201 -0.29 -1.40 33.63
C GLN A 201 0.37 -1.22 32.24
N GLU A 202 1.14 -2.21 31.78
CA GLU A 202 1.67 -2.20 30.40
C GLU A 202 0.53 -2.19 29.37
N SER A 203 0.61 -1.28 28.40
CA SER A 203 -0.43 -1.12 27.39
C SER A 203 -0.60 -2.37 26.52
N ALA A 204 0.49 -3.06 26.19
CA ALA A 204 0.43 -4.33 25.46
C ALA A 204 -0.33 -5.41 26.23
N GLU A 205 -0.08 -5.54 27.55
CA GLU A 205 -0.82 -6.44 28.43
C GLU A 205 -2.30 -6.04 28.54
N TYR A 206 -2.57 -4.75 28.70
CA TYR A 206 -3.94 -4.25 28.73
C TYR A 206 -4.72 -4.64 27.47
N VAL A 207 -4.13 -4.42 26.28
CA VAL A 207 -4.75 -4.79 24.99
C VAL A 207 -4.94 -6.28 24.87
N ARG A 208 -3.95 -7.11 25.29
CA ARG A 208 -4.09 -8.58 25.33
C ARG A 208 -5.29 -9.00 26.16
N ASN A 209 -5.47 -8.43 27.34
CA ASN A 209 -6.57 -8.76 28.24
C ASN A 209 -7.93 -8.32 27.69
N VAL A 210 -7.99 -7.20 26.95
CA VAL A 210 -9.23 -6.72 26.30
C VAL A 210 -9.67 -7.63 25.16
N LEU A 211 -8.72 -8.24 24.44
CA LEU A 211 -8.95 -8.99 23.19
C LEU A 211 -8.69 -10.50 23.32
N ASP A 212 -8.45 -11.00 24.54
CA ASP A 212 -8.13 -12.42 24.80
C ASP A 212 -6.96 -12.93 23.93
N ILE A 213 -5.96 -12.08 23.67
CA ILE A 213 -4.78 -12.44 22.87
C ILE A 213 -3.89 -13.38 23.68
N PRO A 214 -3.45 -14.52 23.10
CA PRO A 214 -2.58 -15.46 23.79
C PRO A 214 -1.28 -14.83 24.27
N TYR A 215 -0.80 -15.26 25.44
CA TYR A 215 0.41 -14.72 26.09
C TYR A 215 1.69 -14.81 25.23
N GLN A 216 1.74 -15.76 24.29
CA GLN A 216 2.87 -15.95 23.37
C GLN A 216 3.00 -14.84 22.33
N LEU A 217 1.96 -14.04 22.17
CA LEU A 217 1.94 -12.92 21.22
C LEU A 217 2.09 -11.58 21.95
N GLU A 218 2.92 -10.72 21.41
CA GLU A 218 3.10 -9.36 21.88
C GLU A 218 2.37 -8.36 21.00
N VAL A 219 1.77 -7.36 21.64
CA VAL A 219 1.07 -6.27 20.94
C VAL A 219 2.05 -5.15 20.67
N LEU A 220 2.31 -4.86 19.37
CA LEU A 220 3.16 -3.73 19.00
C LEU A 220 2.38 -2.41 19.08
N CYS A 221 1.27 -2.34 18.36
CA CYS A 221 0.48 -1.12 18.21
C CYS A 221 -0.94 -1.44 17.74
N ILE A 222 -1.78 -0.41 17.74
CA ILE A 222 -3.07 -0.42 17.05
C ILE A 222 -3.04 0.64 15.95
N LEU A 223 -3.35 0.24 14.72
CA LEU A 223 -3.56 1.16 13.61
C LEU A 223 -5.04 1.56 13.56
N ALA A 224 -5.33 2.82 13.83
CA ALA A 224 -6.64 3.39 13.57
C ALA A 224 -6.77 3.69 12.08
N ILE A 225 -7.81 3.18 11.42
CA ILE A 225 -8.02 3.35 9.98
C ILE A 225 -9.48 3.72 9.71
N GLY A 226 -9.69 4.69 8.81
CA GLY A 226 -11.02 5.14 8.41
C GLY A 226 -10.98 6.24 7.37
N HIS A 227 -12.15 6.64 6.90
CA HIS A 227 -12.28 7.78 5.99
C HIS A 227 -11.90 9.07 6.72
N LYS A 228 -11.08 9.91 6.06
CA LYS A 228 -10.57 11.16 6.64
C LYS A 228 -11.72 12.15 6.87
N ALA A 229 -11.83 12.72 8.06
CA ALA A 229 -12.79 13.81 8.33
C ALA A 229 -12.30 15.19 7.83
N GLY A 230 -11.08 15.27 7.30
CA GLY A 230 -10.47 16.46 6.73
C GLY A 230 -9.09 16.16 6.16
N GLU A 231 -8.61 17.05 5.31
CA GLU A 231 -7.32 16.93 4.66
C GLU A 231 -6.17 17.37 5.59
N ALA A 232 -5.04 16.71 5.43
CA ALA A 232 -3.78 17.08 6.09
C ALA A 232 -2.71 17.33 5.01
N ALA A 233 -2.13 18.53 5.01
CA ALA A 233 -1.09 18.86 4.04
C ALA A 233 0.12 17.91 4.15
N PRO A 234 0.74 17.52 3.03
CA PRO A 234 1.97 16.77 3.01
C PRO A 234 3.06 17.46 3.83
N ARG A 235 4.04 16.70 4.31
CA ARG A 235 5.20 17.31 4.99
C ARG A 235 6.06 18.02 3.94
N PRO A 236 6.33 19.33 4.11
CA PRO A 236 7.13 20.07 3.16
C PRO A 236 8.55 19.50 3.05
N THR A 237 9.08 19.40 1.84
CA THR A 237 10.42 18.83 1.56
C THR A 237 11.53 19.57 2.31
N GLU A 238 11.39 20.89 2.51
CA GLU A 238 12.32 21.76 3.20
C GLU A 238 12.43 21.43 4.70
N THR A 239 11.43 20.73 5.26
CA THR A 239 11.44 20.31 6.69
C THR A 239 12.10 18.95 6.88
N LEU A 240 12.50 18.28 5.82
CA LEU A 240 13.22 17.01 5.91
C LEU A 240 14.64 17.25 6.44
N LYS A 241 15.07 16.34 7.29
CA LYS A 241 16.35 16.43 8.01
C LYS A 241 17.48 15.80 7.18
N TRP A 242 17.82 16.42 6.05
CA TRP A 242 18.85 15.95 5.13
C TRP A 242 20.24 15.86 5.80
N GLU A 243 20.49 16.71 6.79
CA GLU A 243 21.70 16.71 7.60
C GLU A 243 21.94 15.42 8.40
N LYS A 244 20.94 14.54 8.50
CA LYS A 244 21.04 13.21 9.13
C LYS A 244 21.55 12.13 8.19
N ILE A 245 21.82 12.48 6.93
CA ILE A 245 22.34 11.53 5.93
C ILE A 245 23.86 11.68 5.87
N HIS A 246 24.58 10.61 6.19
CA HIS A 246 26.03 10.57 6.16
C HIS A 246 26.48 9.68 5.00
N ILE A 247 27.43 10.15 4.18
CA ILE A 247 27.94 9.41 3.02
C ILE A 247 29.29 8.79 3.40
N GLY A 248 29.38 7.47 3.24
CA GLY A 248 30.57 6.69 3.49
C GLY A 248 30.86 6.43 4.97
N ARG A 249 30.93 7.46 5.80
CA ARG A 249 31.19 7.37 7.24
C ARG A 249 30.30 8.33 8.01
N TYR A 250 30.01 7.99 9.27
CA TYR A 250 29.32 8.90 10.18
C TYR A 250 30.17 10.15 10.38
N GLN A 251 29.54 11.31 10.28
CA GLN A 251 30.12 12.61 10.57
C GLN A 251 29.35 13.21 11.74
N ALA A 252 30.04 13.49 12.83
CA ALA A 252 29.42 14.18 13.95
C ALA A 252 29.07 15.64 13.53
N PRO A 253 27.93 16.18 14.01
CA PRO A 253 27.48 17.52 13.70
C PRO A 253 28.44 18.57 14.25
#